data_c505395d2e016a6588074b1a97fc0490
#
_entry.id   c505395d2e016a6588074b1a97fc0490
#
_cell.length_a   1.000
_cell.length_b   1.000
_cell.length_c   1.000
_cell.angle_alpha   90.00
_cell.angle_beta   90.00
_cell.angle_gamma   90.00
#
_symmetry.space_group_name_H-M   'P 1'
#
loop_
_entity.id
_entity.type
_entity.pdbx_description
1 polymer ?
#
loop_
_entity_poly.entity_id
_entity_poly.type
_entity_poly.pdbx_seq_one_letter_code
_entity_poly.pdbx_strand_id
1 'polypeptide(L)'
;MIHQYKLGGYNIVLDVCSGAVHVVDDIAYDLIAGYESKTRGELISEIAEKYCGTECGSTADAVTISDIYECYDQITELKNSGKLFVEDTFEPMAGALKAATSGVVKALCLHIAHTCNLNCSYCFASQGKYHGERALMSFDVGKRALDFLVENSGSRRNLEVDFFGGEPLMNFDVVKQLVEYARSIEKQAGKNFRFTLTTNGMLIDDDVIDFANREMSNVVLSLDGRKEVHDRYRVDYAGKGSWEKIVPKFQKLVEARKGKGYYMRGTFTHANPDFLEDIKVMLDLGFSELSMEPVVTGAGDPAALTEQDKPTVFEQYEQLAELMLKRDDEGKPFTFYHYMIDLAGGPCIYKRISGCGSGTEYMAVTPWGDLYPCHQFVGDDKFLLGNIWTGVTNTAVRDEFAACNVYARKECRDCWARLYCSGGCAANAYHSTGSVRGI
;
A
#
# COMPACT_ATOMS: atom_id res chain seq x y z
N MET A 1 20.92 -8.68 -7.77
CA MET A 1 21.06 -7.18 -7.90
C MET A 1 21.29 -6.63 -6.53
N ILE A 2 22.36 -5.87 -6.35
CA ILE A 2 22.67 -5.17 -5.10
C ILE A 2 22.34 -3.68 -5.27
N HIS A 3 21.69 -3.11 -4.29
CA HIS A 3 21.45 -1.67 -4.19
C HIS A 3 22.10 -1.13 -2.93
N GLN A 4 23.00 -0.16 -3.09
CA GLN A 4 23.75 0.45 -2.01
C GLN A 4 23.38 1.93 -1.90
N TYR A 5 23.16 2.40 -0.66
CA TYR A 5 22.88 3.81 -0.40
C TYR A 5 23.28 4.19 1.04
N LYS A 6 23.41 5.48 1.29
CA LYS A 6 23.71 6.02 2.63
C LYS A 6 22.50 6.83 3.10
N LEU A 7 22.02 6.55 4.31
CA LEU A 7 20.89 7.24 4.92
C LEU A 7 21.05 7.28 6.44
N GLY A 8 20.78 8.42 7.05
CA GLY A 8 20.81 8.59 8.51
C GLY A 8 22.17 8.23 9.16
N GLY A 9 23.28 8.38 8.42
CA GLY A 9 24.63 8.02 8.89
C GLY A 9 24.98 6.54 8.73
N TYR A 10 24.09 5.71 8.14
CA TYR A 10 24.33 4.29 7.89
C TYR A 10 24.66 4.00 6.43
N ASN A 11 25.57 3.07 6.22
CA ASN A 11 25.79 2.45 4.91
C ASN A 11 24.86 1.24 4.80
N ILE A 12 23.90 1.30 3.87
CA ILE A 12 22.87 0.28 3.72
C ILE A 12 23.07 -0.46 2.40
N VAL A 13 23.02 -1.77 2.47
CA VAL A 13 23.14 -2.68 1.33
C VAL A 13 21.90 -3.56 1.27
N LEU A 14 21.15 -3.46 0.18
CA LEU A 14 19.98 -4.28 -0.09
C LEU A 14 20.31 -5.29 -1.20
N ASP A 15 20.16 -6.58 -0.91
CA ASP A 15 20.06 -7.60 -1.97
C ASP A 15 18.59 -7.71 -2.40
N VAL A 16 18.30 -7.28 -3.61
CA VAL A 16 16.92 -7.15 -4.12
C VAL A 16 16.22 -8.51 -4.22
N CYS A 17 16.95 -9.57 -4.55
CA CYS A 17 16.34 -10.88 -4.82
C CYS A 17 16.14 -11.71 -3.54
N SER A 18 17.09 -11.68 -2.61
CA SER A 18 16.89 -12.31 -1.30
C SER A 18 16.02 -11.48 -0.35
N GLY A 19 15.96 -10.15 -0.56
CA GLY A 19 15.33 -9.20 0.35
C GLY A 19 16.16 -8.92 1.61
N ALA A 20 17.41 -9.41 1.67
CA ALA A 20 18.30 -9.16 2.80
C ALA A 20 18.77 -7.69 2.81
N VAL A 21 18.70 -7.07 3.99
CA VAL A 21 19.20 -5.71 4.23
C VAL A 21 20.34 -5.78 5.24
N HIS A 22 21.46 -5.20 4.88
CA HIS A 22 22.65 -5.17 5.72
C HIS A 22 23.04 -3.72 6.03
N VAL A 23 23.37 -3.43 7.27
CA VAL A 23 24.07 -2.22 7.68
C VAL A 23 25.53 -2.58 7.86
N VAL A 24 26.40 -1.89 7.14
CA VAL A 24 27.84 -2.24 7.06
C VAL A 24 28.71 -1.03 7.29
N ASP A 25 29.98 -1.26 7.61
CA ASP A 25 30.98 -0.21 7.67
C ASP A 25 31.43 0.26 6.26
N ASP A 26 32.26 1.27 6.19
CA ASP A 26 32.75 1.82 4.92
C ASP A 26 33.58 0.81 4.12
N ILE A 27 34.33 -0.07 4.77
CA ILE A 27 35.18 -1.08 4.12
C ILE A 27 34.31 -2.12 3.43
N ALA A 28 33.36 -2.70 4.16
CA ALA A 28 32.41 -3.66 3.59
C ALA A 28 31.56 -3.04 2.49
N TYR A 29 31.18 -1.77 2.64
CA TYR A 29 30.40 -1.05 1.63
C TYR A 29 31.16 -0.93 0.30
N ASP A 30 32.44 -0.54 0.35
CA ASP A 30 33.30 -0.41 -0.82
C ASP A 30 33.67 -1.78 -1.42
N LEU A 31 33.95 -2.79 -0.57
CA LEU A 31 34.21 -4.16 -1.02
C LEU A 31 33.01 -4.72 -1.79
N ILE A 32 31.80 -4.57 -1.27
CA ILE A 32 30.56 -5.02 -1.91
C ILE A 32 30.38 -4.35 -3.29
N ALA A 33 30.70 -3.08 -3.42
CA ALA A 33 30.60 -2.34 -4.68
C ALA A 33 31.48 -2.92 -5.81
N GLY A 34 32.66 -3.45 -5.47
CA GLY A 34 33.60 -4.02 -6.41
C GLY A 34 33.56 -5.56 -6.54
N TYR A 35 32.82 -6.25 -5.68
CA TYR A 35 32.95 -7.68 -5.44
C TYR A 35 32.73 -8.58 -6.68
N GLU A 36 31.77 -8.24 -7.54
CA GLU A 36 31.47 -9.04 -8.76
C GLU A 36 32.21 -8.54 -10.01
N SER A 37 32.82 -7.35 -9.95
CA SER A 37 33.46 -6.73 -11.12
C SER A 37 34.98 -6.83 -11.14
N LYS A 38 35.62 -7.18 -10.00
CA LYS A 38 37.06 -7.24 -9.81
C LYS A 38 37.48 -8.60 -9.24
N THR A 39 38.71 -8.99 -9.50
CA THR A 39 39.29 -10.17 -8.81
C THR A 39 39.55 -9.82 -7.31
N ARG A 40 39.58 -10.86 -6.47
CA ARG A 40 39.86 -10.70 -5.02
C ARG A 40 41.13 -9.87 -4.77
N GLY A 41 42.22 -10.15 -5.52
CA GLY A 41 43.50 -9.48 -5.32
C GLY A 41 43.44 -8.00 -5.70
N GLU A 42 42.85 -7.66 -6.85
CA GLU A 42 42.68 -6.27 -7.31
C GLU A 42 41.83 -5.47 -6.32
N LEU A 43 40.70 -6.04 -5.89
CA LEU A 43 39.77 -5.37 -4.97
C LEU A 43 40.42 -5.12 -3.60
N ILE A 44 41.08 -6.14 -3.03
CA ILE A 44 41.75 -5.99 -1.73
C ILE A 44 42.88 -4.96 -1.84
N SER A 45 43.66 -4.93 -2.92
CA SER A 45 44.73 -3.94 -3.10
C SER A 45 44.17 -2.52 -3.15
N GLU A 46 43.09 -2.31 -3.88
CA GLU A 46 42.42 -1.00 -3.98
C GLU A 46 41.87 -0.52 -2.64
N ILE A 47 41.21 -1.41 -1.89
CA ILE A 47 40.65 -1.09 -0.58
C ILE A 47 41.77 -0.84 0.44
N ALA A 48 42.86 -1.62 0.39
CA ALA A 48 44.01 -1.41 1.24
C ALA A 48 44.69 -0.06 0.96
N GLU A 49 44.81 0.34 -0.30
CA GLU A 49 45.33 1.67 -0.66
C GLU A 49 44.48 2.80 -0.09
N LYS A 50 43.16 2.61 -0.08
CA LYS A 50 42.19 3.60 0.43
C LYS A 50 42.17 3.69 1.95
N TYR A 51 42.24 2.57 2.68
CA TYR A 51 41.98 2.52 4.12
C TYR A 51 43.22 2.23 4.98
N CYS A 52 44.26 1.60 4.45
CA CYS A 52 45.47 1.31 5.22
C CYS A 52 46.52 2.44 5.19
N GLY A 53 46.38 3.49 4.38
CA GLY A 53 47.33 4.65 4.32
C GLY A 53 48.81 4.26 4.21
N THR A 54 49.72 5.30 4.10
CA THR A 54 51.19 5.09 4.08
C THR A 54 51.80 4.78 5.45
N GLU A 55 51.03 4.83 6.53
CA GLU A 55 51.43 4.55 7.93
C GLU A 55 50.53 3.45 8.53
N CYS A 56 50.47 2.30 7.87
CA CYS A 56 49.73 1.15 8.40
C CYS A 56 50.44 0.62 9.66
N GLY A 57 49.84 0.78 10.84
CA GLY A 57 50.25 0.06 12.05
C GLY A 57 50.65 0.86 13.28
N SER A 58 50.34 2.17 13.42
CA SER A 58 50.77 2.96 14.57
C SER A 58 49.73 3.29 15.64
N THR A 59 48.45 2.95 15.43
CA THR A 59 47.37 3.10 16.44
C THR A 59 46.58 1.83 16.60
N ALA A 60 46.04 1.55 17.79
CA ALA A 60 45.25 0.35 18.09
C ALA A 60 43.95 0.24 17.24
N ASP A 61 43.55 1.30 16.56
CA ASP A 61 42.35 1.41 15.74
C ASP A 61 42.66 1.46 14.22
N ALA A 62 43.92 1.22 13.79
CA ALA A 62 44.29 1.27 12.38
C ALA A 62 43.83 0.01 11.64
N VAL A 63 43.11 0.20 10.53
CA VAL A 63 42.70 -0.88 9.64
C VAL A 63 43.91 -1.59 9.03
N THR A 64 43.98 -2.90 9.14
CA THR A 64 45.04 -3.72 8.57
C THR A 64 44.59 -4.44 7.31
N ILE A 65 45.54 -4.89 6.49
CA ILE A 65 45.22 -5.74 5.32
C ILE A 65 44.49 -7.03 5.75
N SER A 66 44.80 -7.57 6.94
CA SER A 66 44.11 -8.74 7.49
C SER A 66 42.63 -8.50 7.70
N ASP A 67 42.27 -7.32 8.22
CA ASP A 67 40.86 -6.95 8.44
C ASP A 67 40.08 -6.88 7.12
N ILE A 68 40.72 -6.38 6.07
CA ILE A 68 40.12 -6.34 4.72
C ILE A 68 39.92 -7.74 4.15
N TYR A 69 40.89 -8.66 4.36
CA TYR A 69 40.72 -10.07 3.95
C TYR A 69 39.58 -10.74 4.72
N GLU A 70 39.49 -10.53 6.02
CA GLU A 70 38.43 -11.09 6.86
C GLU A 70 37.07 -10.56 6.42
N CYS A 71 36.93 -9.26 6.17
CA CYS A 71 35.71 -8.64 5.65
C CYS A 71 35.31 -9.21 4.29
N TYR A 72 36.26 -9.40 3.36
CA TYR A 72 36.00 -10.03 2.07
C TYR A 72 35.47 -11.48 2.25
N ASP A 73 36.05 -12.24 3.18
CA ASP A 73 35.64 -13.63 3.44
C ASP A 73 34.23 -13.66 4.06
N GLN A 74 33.88 -12.74 4.96
CA GLN A 74 32.51 -12.56 5.50
C GLN A 74 31.50 -12.22 4.38
N ILE A 75 31.85 -11.35 3.44
CA ILE A 75 31.01 -11.05 2.26
C ILE A 75 30.81 -12.32 1.44
N THR A 76 31.86 -13.13 1.26
CA THR A 76 31.80 -14.40 0.55
C THR A 76 30.86 -15.42 1.26
N GLU A 77 30.88 -15.46 2.59
CA GLU A 77 29.93 -16.27 3.38
C GLU A 77 28.48 -15.82 3.19
N LEU A 78 28.23 -14.52 3.17
CA LEU A 78 26.89 -13.97 2.89
C LEU A 78 26.42 -14.35 1.49
N LYS A 79 27.30 -14.32 0.47
CA LYS A 79 27.00 -14.79 -0.88
C LYS A 79 26.67 -16.29 -0.89
N ASN A 80 27.49 -17.11 -0.27
CA ASN A 80 27.31 -18.55 -0.23
C ASN A 80 26.06 -18.98 0.56
N SER A 81 25.64 -18.17 1.54
CA SER A 81 24.41 -18.39 2.30
C SER A 81 23.15 -17.82 1.63
N GLY A 82 23.26 -17.26 0.43
CA GLY A 82 22.12 -16.69 -0.32
C GLY A 82 21.54 -15.42 0.29
N LYS A 83 22.40 -14.60 0.93
CA LYS A 83 22.02 -13.30 1.53
C LYS A 83 22.60 -12.10 0.81
N LEU A 84 23.55 -12.30 -0.10
CA LEU A 84 24.12 -11.29 -0.98
C LEU A 84 24.36 -11.89 -2.38
N PHE A 85 24.26 -11.05 -3.42
CA PHE A 85 24.50 -11.40 -4.83
C PHE A 85 23.62 -12.55 -5.33
N VAL A 86 22.37 -12.62 -4.85
CA VAL A 86 21.41 -13.64 -5.25
C VAL A 86 20.91 -13.38 -6.67
N GLU A 87 20.91 -14.42 -7.50
CA GLU A 87 20.37 -14.36 -8.85
C GLU A 87 18.86 -14.21 -8.86
N ASP A 88 18.33 -13.46 -9.83
CA ASP A 88 16.89 -13.35 -10.02
C ASP A 88 16.32 -14.60 -10.70
N THR A 89 15.74 -15.48 -9.89
CA THR A 89 15.06 -16.70 -10.36
C THR A 89 13.54 -16.49 -10.51
N PHE A 90 13.01 -15.30 -10.21
CA PHE A 90 11.57 -15.04 -10.17
C PHE A 90 10.99 -14.63 -11.51
N GLU A 91 11.78 -14.02 -12.39
CA GLU A 91 11.30 -13.55 -13.71
C GLU A 91 10.67 -14.68 -14.54
N PRO A 92 11.28 -15.87 -14.68
CA PRO A 92 10.67 -17.00 -15.41
C PRO A 92 9.37 -17.49 -14.74
N MET A 93 9.23 -17.31 -13.44
CA MET A 93 8.07 -17.78 -12.67
C MET A 93 6.92 -16.76 -12.65
N ALA A 94 7.16 -15.48 -13.00
CA ALA A 94 6.20 -14.41 -12.84
C ALA A 94 4.86 -14.66 -13.55
N GLY A 95 4.90 -15.18 -14.77
CA GLY A 95 3.70 -15.57 -15.53
C GLY A 95 2.96 -16.75 -14.90
N ALA A 96 3.69 -17.77 -14.46
CA ALA A 96 3.11 -18.96 -13.84
C ALA A 96 2.47 -18.67 -12.47
N LEU A 97 3.09 -17.82 -11.66
CA LEU A 97 2.56 -17.39 -10.36
C LEU A 97 1.19 -16.72 -10.52
N LYS A 98 1.04 -15.87 -11.51
CA LYS A 98 -0.23 -15.17 -11.75
C LYS A 98 -1.29 -16.08 -12.41
N ALA A 99 -0.87 -16.99 -13.28
CA ALA A 99 -1.74 -18.00 -13.87
C ALA A 99 -2.32 -18.97 -12.83
N ALA A 100 -1.55 -19.33 -11.81
CA ALA A 100 -1.97 -20.23 -10.73
C ALA A 100 -3.11 -19.66 -9.86
N THR A 101 -3.27 -18.33 -9.81
CA THR A 101 -4.36 -17.65 -9.08
C THR A 101 -5.40 -17.03 -10.01
N SER A 102 -5.22 -17.16 -11.31
CA SER A 102 -6.17 -16.67 -12.30
C SER A 102 -7.54 -17.35 -12.09
N GLY A 103 -8.56 -16.54 -11.86
CA GLY A 103 -9.92 -17.02 -11.61
C GLY A 103 -10.26 -17.30 -10.13
N VAL A 104 -9.35 -17.05 -9.18
CA VAL A 104 -9.64 -17.15 -7.74
C VAL A 104 -9.82 -15.76 -7.14
N VAL A 105 -11.05 -15.34 -6.93
CA VAL A 105 -11.39 -14.07 -6.30
C VAL A 105 -11.18 -14.17 -4.79
N LYS A 106 -10.41 -13.26 -4.21
CA LYS A 106 -10.14 -13.21 -2.76
C LYS A 106 -10.86 -12.07 -2.05
N ALA A 107 -11.17 -11.01 -2.78
CA ALA A 107 -11.73 -9.80 -2.20
C ALA A 107 -12.66 -9.07 -3.15
N LEU A 108 -13.70 -8.45 -2.60
CA LEU A 108 -14.59 -7.52 -3.29
C LEU A 108 -14.66 -6.20 -2.56
N CYS A 109 -14.61 -5.11 -3.33
CA CYS A 109 -14.95 -3.77 -2.89
C CYS A 109 -16.40 -3.49 -3.29
N LEU A 110 -17.32 -3.53 -2.33
CA LEU A 110 -18.72 -3.27 -2.55
C LEU A 110 -18.99 -1.78 -2.47
N HIS A 111 -19.37 -1.18 -3.58
CA HIS A 111 -19.83 0.20 -3.63
C HIS A 111 -21.25 0.29 -3.09
N ILE A 112 -21.37 0.33 -1.76
CA ILE A 112 -22.65 0.35 -1.04
C ILE A 112 -23.48 1.60 -1.41
N ALA A 113 -22.79 2.70 -1.73
CA ALA A 113 -23.45 3.94 -2.14
C ALA A 113 -22.66 4.63 -3.26
N HIS A 114 -23.28 4.86 -4.41
CA HIS A 114 -22.84 5.83 -5.42
C HIS A 114 -23.39 7.23 -5.09
N THR A 115 -23.22 7.66 -3.84
CA THR A 115 -23.54 8.99 -3.33
C THR A 115 -22.72 9.27 -2.09
N CYS A 116 -22.49 10.55 -1.79
CA CYS A 116 -21.73 10.99 -0.62
C CYS A 116 -22.40 12.22 0.01
N ASN A 117 -22.25 12.37 1.30
CA ASN A 117 -22.71 13.53 2.08
C ASN A 117 -21.64 14.64 2.18
N LEU A 118 -20.43 14.41 1.62
CA LEU A 118 -19.39 15.42 1.43
C LEU A 118 -19.20 15.73 -0.07
N ASN A 119 -18.66 16.92 -0.34
CA ASN A 119 -18.36 17.45 -1.67
C ASN A 119 -16.86 17.72 -1.81
N CYS A 120 -16.03 16.70 -1.57
CA CYS A 120 -14.57 16.83 -1.61
C CYS A 120 -14.10 17.17 -3.02
N SER A 121 -13.29 18.24 -3.17
CA SER A 121 -12.87 18.74 -4.49
C SER A 121 -11.86 17.82 -5.18
N TYR A 122 -11.00 17.11 -4.45
CA TYR A 122 -10.03 16.13 -5.02
C TYR A 122 -10.62 14.71 -5.19
N CYS A 123 -11.93 14.52 -5.03
CA CYS A 123 -12.51 13.17 -5.00
C CYS A 123 -12.46 12.50 -6.38
N PHE A 124 -11.66 11.46 -6.53
CA PHE A 124 -11.57 10.66 -7.75
C PHE A 124 -12.92 10.01 -8.14
N ALA A 125 -13.80 9.79 -7.15
CA ALA A 125 -15.12 9.20 -7.33
C ALA A 125 -16.21 10.23 -7.70
N SER A 126 -15.86 11.44 -8.11
CA SER A 126 -16.81 12.52 -8.47
C SER A 126 -17.91 12.69 -7.40
N GLN A 127 -17.49 12.87 -6.14
CA GLN A 127 -18.36 12.96 -4.95
C GLN A 127 -19.26 11.74 -4.79
N GLY A 128 -18.70 10.58 -5.10
CA GLY A 128 -19.35 9.27 -5.00
C GLY A 128 -20.21 8.85 -6.18
N LYS A 129 -20.35 9.68 -7.22
CA LYS A 129 -21.15 9.32 -8.41
C LYS A 129 -20.40 8.43 -9.40
N TYR A 130 -19.07 8.38 -9.33
CA TYR A 130 -18.23 7.65 -10.28
C TYR A 130 -18.55 7.97 -11.75
N HIS A 131 -18.73 9.28 -12.03
CA HIS A 131 -19.10 9.84 -13.35
C HIS A 131 -20.48 9.37 -13.88
N GLY A 132 -21.26 8.65 -13.06
CA GLY A 132 -22.58 8.13 -13.40
C GLY A 132 -23.71 8.68 -12.52
N GLU A 133 -24.73 7.89 -12.35
CA GLU A 133 -25.92 8.22 -11.55
C GLU A 133 -25.71 7.94 -10.06
N ARG A 134 -26.46 8.65 -9.20
CA ARG A 134 -26.53 8.34 -7.77
C ARG A 134 -27.39 7.10 -7.55
N ALA A 135 -26.89 6.17 -6.75
CA ALA A 135 -27.60 4.96 -6.39
C ALA A 135 -27.16 4.45 -5.01
N LEU A 136 -28.01 3.65 -4.40
CA LEU A 136 -27.70 2.83 -3.23
C LEU A 136 -27.78 1.36 -3.64
N MET A 137 -26.82 0.55 -3.21
CA MET A 137 -26.84 -0.89 -3.45
C MET A 137 -28.03 -1.52 -2.72
N SER A 138 -28.83 -2.32 -3.41
CA SER A 138 -29.86 -3.10 -2.75
C SER A 138 -29.26 -4.29 -2.02
N PHE A 139 -29.98 -4.83 -1.03
CA PHE A 139 -29.60 -6.06 -0.35
C PHE A 139 -29.41 -7.22 -1.35
N ASP A 140 -30.29 -7.36 -2.33
CA ASP A 140 -30.21 -8.45 -3.32
C ASP A 140 -28.95 -8.40 -4.17
N VAL A 141 -28.52 -7.21 -4.60
CA VAL A 141 -27.26 -7.01 -5.32
C VAL A 141 -26.07 -7.36 -4.42
N GLY A 142 -26.03 -6.83 -3.21
CA GLY A 142 -24.94 -7.11 -2.26
C GLY A 142 -24.88 -8.59 -1.86
N LYS A 143 -26.05 -9.22 -1.64
CA LYS A 143 -26.15 -10.67 -1.39
C LYS A 143 -25.59 -11.47 -2.55
N ARG A 144 -26.00 -11.16 -3.78
CA ARG A 144 -25.49 -11.85 -4.98
C ARG A 144 -23.97 -11.65 -5.14
N ALA A 145 -23.44 -10.46 -4.78
CA ALA A 145 -22.00 -10.22 -4.79
C ALA A 145 -21.25 -11.11 -3.79
N LEU A 146 -21.79 -11.34 -2.59
CA LEU A 146 -21.22 -12.26 -1.61
C LEU A 146 -21.27 -13.72 -2.11
N ASP A 147 -22.39 -14.14 -2.72
CA ASP A 147 -22.51 -15.46 -3.34
C ASP A 147 -21.48 -15.62 -4.49
N PHE A 148 -21.35 -14.62 -5.34
CA PHE A 148 -20.31 -14.57 -6.40
C PHE A 148 -18.90 -14.73 -5.82
N LEU A 149 -18.59 -14.04 -4.73
CA LEU A 149 -17.28 -14.17 -4.08
C LEU A 149 -17.04 -15.59 -3.57
N VAL A 150 -18.01 -16.22 -2.94
CA VAL A 150 -17.91 -17.62 -2.48
C VAL A 150 -17.73 -18.57 -3.66
N GLU A 151 -18.55 -18.46 -4.71
CA GLU A 151 -18.50 -19.28 -5.91
C GLU A 151 -17.15 -19.21 -6.64
N ASN A 152 -16.52 -18.03 -6.65
CA ASN A 152 -15.27 -17.77 -7.39
C ASN A 152 -14.01 -17.76 -6.51
N SER A 153 -14.09 -18.15 -5.23
CA SER A 153 -12.95 -18.13 -4.31
C SER A 153 -12.19 -19.46 -4.20
N GLY A 154 -12.64 -20.50 -4.91
CA GLY A 154 -12.02 -21.83 -4.86
C GLY A 154 -11.85 -22.35 -3.43
N SER A 155 -10.68 -22.89 -3.11
CA SER A 155 -10.35 -23.42 -1.77
C SER A 155 -9.97 -22.34 -0.74
N ARG A 156 -9.97 -21.07 -1.12
CA ARG A 156 -9.56 -19.96 -0.23
C ARG A 156 -10.57 -19.81 0.92
N ARG A 157 -10.09 -19.90 2.16
CA ARG A 157 -10.93 -19.81 3.35
C ARG A 157 -11.24 -18.36 3.72
N ASN A 158 -10.24 -17.48 3.76
CA ASN A 158 -10.42 -16.08 4.16
C ASN A 158 -10.78 -15.24 2.95
N LEU A 159 -11.92 -14.55 3.03
CA LEU A 159 -12.45 -13.66 2.01
C LEU A 159 -12.55 -12.25 2.59
N GLU A 160 -12.11 -11.26 1.81
CA GLU A 160 -12.14 -9.85 2.23
C GLU A 160 -13.31 -9.15 1.53
N VAL A 161 -14.03 -8.32 2.27
CA VAL A 161 -15.12 -7.49 1.75
C VAL A 161 -14.95 -6.08 2.28
N ASP A 162 -14.73 -5.14 1.36
CA ASP A 162 -14.60 -3.73 1.69
C ASP A 162 -15.94 -3.03 1.40
N PHE A 163 -16.57 -2.45 2.42
CA PHE A 163 -17.70 -1.55 2.25
C PHE A 163 -17.17 -0.16 1.93
N PHE A 164 -17.44 0.27 0.71
CA PHE A 164 -16.87 1.45 0.09
C PHE A 164 -17.91 2.22 -0.75
N GLY A 165 -17.44 3.10 -1.62
CA GLY A 165 -18.24 3.87 -2.57
C GLY A 165 -18.06 5.36 -2.38
N GLY A 166 -19.14 6.13 -2.33
CA GLY A 166 -19.11 7.54 -1.90
C GLY A 166 -18.98 7.62 -0.38
N GLU A 167 -20.10 7.34 0.32
CA GLU A 167 -20.10 7.15 1.78
C GLU A 167 -20.97 5.94 2.12
N PRO A 168 -20.40 4.82 2.54
CA PRO A 168 -21.16 3.59 2.79
C PRO A 168 -22.15 3.71 3.95
N LEU A 169 -21.91 4.57 4.93
CA LEU A 169 -22.84 4.79 6.04
C LEU A 169 -24.17 5.44 5.59
N MET A 170 -24.26 5.99 4.38
CA MET A 170 -25.54 6.43 3.81
C MET A 170 -26.49 5.27 3.49
N ASN A 171 -25.99 4.04 3.51
CA ASN A 171 -26.76 2.81 3.27
C ASN A 171 -26.42 1.75 4.33
N PHE A 172 -26.27 2.18 5.57
CA PHE A 172 -25.75 1.37 6.66
C PHE A 172 -26.63 0.17 6.99
N ASP A 173 -27.95 0.25 6.82
CA ASP A 173 -28.86 -0.87 7.04
C ASP A 173 -28.56 -2.03 6.10
N VAL A 174 -28.22 -1.75 4.84
CA VAL A 174 -27.79 -2.78 3.90
C VAL A 174 -26.44 -3.38 4.30
N VAL A 175 -25.50 -2.57 4.80
CA VAL A 175 -24.23 -3.09 5.34
C VAL A 175 -24.49 -4.10 6.46
N LYS A 176 -25.38 -3.78 7.42
CA LYS A 176 -25.76 -4.69 8.52
C LYS A 176 -26.36 -5.99 8.01
N GLN A 177 -27.30 -5.91 7.07
CA GLN A 177 -27.94 -7.09 6.45
C GLN A 177 -26.95 -7.97 5.71
N LEU A 178 -26.00 -7.39 4.96
CA LEU A 178 -24.98 -8.12 4.24
C LEU A 178 -24.00 -8.85 5.17
N VAL A 179 -23.61 -8.22 6.26
CA VAL A 179 -22.75 -8.87 7.27
C VAL A 179 -23.49 -10.03 7.94
N GLU A 180 -24.76 -9.85 8.33
CA GLU A 180 -25.59 -10.92 8.87
C GLU A 180 -25.73 -12.09 7.91
N TYR A 181 -26.01 -11.80 6.63
CA TYR A 181 -26.07 -12.82 5.57
C TYR A 181 -24.75 -13.57 5.44
N ALA A 182 -23.63 -12.86 5.33
CA ALA A 182 -22.31 -13.48 5.20
C ALA A 182 -22.01 -14.41 6.37
N ARG A 183 -22.26 -13.98 7.62
CA ARG A 183 -22.11 -14.81 8.83
C ARG A 183 -22.97 -16.07 8.77
N SER A 184 -24.18 -15.97 8.23
CA SER A 184 -25.11 -17.12 8.14
C SER A 184 -24.60 -18.21 7.20
N ILE A 185 -23.85 -17.85 6.13
CA ILE A 185 -23.36 -18.82 5.13
C ILE A 185 -21.93 -19.32 5.41
N GLU A 186 -21.14 -18.66 6.27
CA GLU A 186 -19.71 -18.98 6.53
C GLU A 186 -19.48 -20.46 6.79
N LYS A 187 -20.22 -21.03 7.71
CA LYS A 187 -20.04 -22.44 8.13
C LYS A 187 -20.32 -23.42 6.99
N GLN A 188 -21.39 -23.23 6.25
CA GLN A 188 -21.77 -24.12 5.15
C GLN A 188 -20.80 -23.98 3.98
N ALA A 189 -20.38 -22.77 3.67
CA ALA A 189 -19.43 -22.49 2.58
C ALA A 189 -17.97 -22.84 2.94
N GLY A 190 -17.65 -23.09 4.22
CA GLY A 190 -16.27 -23.28 4.70
C GLY A 190 -15.42 -22.02 4.56
N LYS A 191 -16.04 -20.84 4.64
CA LYS A 191 -15.41 -19.52 4.46
C LYS A 191 -15.35 -18.74 5.78
N ASN A 192 -14.55 -17.70 5.78
CA ASN A 192 -14.42 -16.73 6.87
C ASN A 192 -14.34 -15.35 6.26
N PHE A 193 -15.39 -14.54 6.41
CA PHE A 193 -15.43 -13.18 5.89
C PHE A 193 -14.76 -12.20 6.84
N ARG A 194 -13.90 -11.35 6.30
CA ARG A 194 -13.25 -10.23 6.97
C ARG A 194 -13.74 -8.94 6.33
N PHE A 195 -14.36 -8.10 7.14
CA PHE A 195 -14.97 -6.86 6.68
C PHE A 195 -14.11 -5.66 6.99
N THR A 196 -13.99 -4.76 6.03
CA THR A 196 -13.43 -3.42 6.18
C THR A 196 -14.52 -2.39 5.88
N LEU A 197 -14.59 -1.33 6.68
CA LEU A 197 -15.47 -0.18 6.46
C LEU A 197 -14.60 1.06 6.25
N THR A 198 -14.74 1.74 5.12
CA THR A 198 -14.10 3.03 4.85
C THR A 198 -15.12 4.15 4.94
N THR A 199 -14.92 5.14 5.82
CA THR A 199 -15.89 6.21 6.04
C THR A 199 -15.24 7.58 6.19
N ASN A 200 -15.97 8.62 5.77
CA ASN A 200 -15.62 10.01 6.03
C ASN A 200 -16.01 10.49 7.46
N GLY A 201 -16.65 9.65 8.24
CA GLY A 201 -16.96 9.89 9.66
C GLY A 201 -18.19 10.75 9.96
N MET A 202 -18.77 11.41 9.00
CA MET A 202 -19.89 12.34 9.24
C MET A 202 -21.12 11.66 9.87
N LEU A 203 -21.37 10.40 9.52
CA LEU A 203 -22.52 9.62 9.97
C LEU A 203 -22.20 8.62 11.11
N ILE A 204 -20.98 8.65 11.64
CA ILE A 204 -20.66 7.81 12.82
C ILE A 204 -21.51 8.26 14.02
N ASP A 205 -22.19 7.32 14.62
CA ASP A 205 -22.91 7.39 15.88
C ASP A 205 -22.65 6.15 16.72
N ASP A 206 -23.37 5.96 17.83
CA ASP A 206 -23.17 4.86 18.75
C ASP A 206 -23.51 3.49 18.12
N ASP A 207 -24.54 3.40 17.28
CA ASP A 207 -24.91 2.17 16.56
C ASP A 207 -23.79 1.77 15.58
N VAL A 208 -23.24 2.72 14.83
CA VAL A 208 -22.08 2.47 13.94
C VAL A 208 -20.86 2.02 14.74
N ILE A 209 -20.55 2.64 15.87
CA ILE A 209 -19.42 2.28 16.72
C ILE A 209 -19.57 0.86 17.24
N ASP A 210 -20.71 0.52 17.80
CA ASP A 210 -20.99 -0.81 18.36
C ASP A 210 -20.92 -1.89 17.28
N PHE A 211 -21.54 -1.66 16.14
CA PHE A 211 -21.52 -2.57 15.01
C PHE A 211 -20.11 -2.77 14.44
N ALA A 212 -19.39 -1.66 14.17
CA ALA A 212 -18.04 -1.73 13.64
C ALA A 212 -17.08 -2.46 14.58
N ASN A 213 -17.23 -2.24 15.90
CA ASN A 213 -16.39 -2.92 16.89
C ASN A 213 -16.73 -4.41 17.05
N ARG A 214 -17.94 -4.82 16.73
CA ARG A 214 -18.34 -6.23 16.75
C ARG A 214 -17.94 -6.95 15.47
N GLU A 215 -18.20 -6.38 14.29
CA GLU A 215 -18.17 -7.08 13.02
C GLU A 215 -16.98 -6.72 12.10
N MET A 216 -16.46 -5.49 12.17
CA MET A 216 -15.40 -5.03 11.27
C MET A 216 -14.02 -5.46 11.74
N SER A 217 -13.31 -6.19 10.91
CA SER A 217 -11.90 -6.53 11.12
C SER A 217 -11.02 -5.29 11.09
N ASN A 218 -11.36 -4.35 10.22
CA ASN A 218 -10.67 -3.08 10.07
C ASN A 218 -11.65 -1.93 9.79
N VAL A 219 -11.30 -0.71 10.19
CA VAL A 219 -12.03 0.52 9.86
C VAL A 219 -11.04 1.56 9.34
N VAL A 220 -11.32 2.10 8.17
CA VAL A 220 -10.53 3.16 7.56
C VAL A 220 -11.26 4.49 7.75
N LEU A 221 -10.62 5.42 8.47
CA LEU A 221 -11.16 6.71 8.88
C LEU A 221 -10.47 7.82 8.08
N SER A 222 -11.24 8.53 7.27
CA SER A 222 -10.70 9.54 6.35
C SER A 222 -10.39 10.86 7.06
N LEU A 223 -9.13 11.15 7.33
CA LEU A 223 -8.64 12.39 7.96
C LEU A 223 -7.32 12.83 7.32
N ASP A 224 -7.24 14.07 6.86
CA ASP A 224 -6.04 14.59 6.18
C ASP A 224 -5.08 15.34 7.15
N GLY A 225 -5.30 15.26 8.46
CA GLY A 225 -4.43 15.84 9.48
C GLY A 225 -4.89 17.21 9.98
N ARG A 226 -4.13 18.26 9.71
CA ARG A 226 -4.45 19.65 10.13
C ARG A 226 -5.84 20.08 9.65
N LYS A 227 -6.54 20.83 10.49
CA LYS A 227 -7.90 21.29 10.20
C LYS A 227 -7.98 22.07 8.88
N GLU A 228 -7.07 23.00 8.67
CA GLU A 228 -7.05 23.84 7.45
C GLU A 228 -6.72 23.05 6.19
N VAL A 229 -5.93 21.97 6.29
CA VAL A 229 -5.64 21.05 5.19
C VAL A 229 -6.87 20.22 4.88
N HIS A 230 -7.45 19.60 5.89
CA HIS A 230 -8.64 18.77 5.75
C HIS A 230 -9.83 19.55 5.22
N ASP A 231 -10.16 20.70 5.83
CA ASP A 231 -11.32 21.51 5.49
C ASP A 231 -11.16 22.27 4.16
N ARG A 232 -9.95 22.33 3.58
CA ARG A 232 -9.73 22.83 2.22
C ARG A 232 -10.43 21.99 1.17
N TYR A 233 -10.42 20.68 1.37
CA TYR A 233 -10.91 19.72 0.39
C TYR A 233 -12.19 19.01 0.82
N ARG A 234 -12.31 18.62 2.10
CA ARG A 234 -13.39 17.77 2.62
C ARG A 234 -14.50 18.61 3.25
N VAL A 235 -15.24 19.29 2.39
CA VAL A 235 -16.36 20.15 2.75
C VAL A 235 -17.71 19.46 2.51
N ASP A 236 -18.75 19.89 3.23
CA ASP A 236 -20.13 19.51 2.92
C ASP A 236 -20.67 20.31 1.70
N TYR A 237 -21.90 20.03 1.26
CA TYR A 237 -22.51 20.73 0.11
C TYR A 237 -22.82 22.21 0.37
N ALA A 238 -22.72 22.67 1.62
CA ALA A 238 -22.80 24.09 1.98
C ALA A 238 -21.41 24.76 2.05
N GLY A 239 -20.33 24.03 1.69
CA GLY A 239 -18.96 24.53 1.73
C GLY A 239 -18.36 24.59 3.15
N LYS A 240 -18.98 23.95 4.15
CA LYS A 240 -18.47 23.93 5.52
C LYS A 240 -17.53 22.75 5.69
N GLY A 241 -16.40 22.98 6.37
CA GLY A 241 -15.45 21.95 6.74
C GLY A 241 -16.05 20.85 7.62
N SER A 242 -15.47 19.68 7.56
CA SER A 242 -15.94 18.50 8.29
C SER A 242 -15.08 18.12 9.51
N TRP A 243 -13.87 18.67 9.64
CA TRP A 243 -12.88 18.28 10.64
C TRP A 243 -13.42 18.30 12.09
N GLU A 244 -14.01 19.41 12.52
CA GLU A 244 -14.54 19.56 13.89
C GLU A 244 -15.68 18.58 14.21
N LYS A 245 -16.42 18.15 13.17
CA LYS A 245 -17.54 17.21 13.32
C LYS A 245 -17.05 15.76 13.45
N ILE A 246 -15.98 15.39 12.71
CA ILE A 246 -15.56 14.00 12.59
C ILE A 246 -14.50 13.59 13.61
N VAL A 247 -13.59 14.49 14.01
CA VAL A 247 -12.49 14.14 14.93
C VAL A 247 -12.99 13.58 16.25
N PRO A 248 -13.97 14.19 16.96
CA PRO A 248 -14.47 13.59 18.21
C PRO A 248 -15.13 12.21 18.02
N LYS A 249 -15.75 11.98 16.86
CA LYS A 249 -16.37 10.69 16.51
C LYS A 249 -15.31 9.63 16.25
N PHE A 250 -14.22 9.99 15.56
CA PHE A 250 -13.09 9.09 15.33
C PHE A 250 -12.39 8.71 16.62
N GLN A 251 -12.16 9.67 17.51
CA GLN A 251 -11.59 9.42 18.83
C GLN A 251 -12.46 8.44 19.64
N LYS A 252 -13.77 8.66 19.70
CA LYS A 252 -14.72 7.77 20.38
C LYS A 252 -14.72 6.35 19.78
N LEU A 253 -14.70 6.24 18.44
CA LEU A 253 -14.67 4.95 17.75
C LEU A 253 -13.35 4.21 18.05
N VAL A 254 -12.21 4.87 17.93
CA VAL A 254 -10.88 4.27 18.14
C VAL A 254 -10.71 3.82 19.59
N GLU A 255 -11.11 4.63 20.55
CA GLU A 255 -11.12 4.26 21.98
C GLU A 255 -11.95 3.00 22.23
N ALA A 256 -13.16 2.94 21.66
CA ALA A 256 -14.06 1.80 21.80
C ALA A 256 -13.53 0.53 21.08
N ARG A 257 -12.61 0.64 20.11
CA ARG A 257 -12.02 -0.52 19.41
C ARG A 257 -11.06 -1.36 20.26
N LYS A 258 -10.48 -0.79 21.32
CA LYS A 258 -9.61 -1.51 22.28
C LYS A 258 -8.49 -2.31 21.58
N GLY A 259 -7.78 -1.69 20.64
CA GLY A 259 -6.67 -2.31 19.89
C GLY A 259 -7.07 -3.15 18.68
N LYS A 260 -8.34 -3.20 18.29
CA LYS A 260 -8.73 -3.77 16.99
C LYS A 260 -8.28 -2.86 15.84
N GLY A 261 -8.01 -3.44 14.67
CA GLY A 261 -7.48 -2.74 13.50
C GLY A 261 -8.28 -1.53 13.05
N TYR A 262 -7.61 -0.43 12.85
CA TYR A 262 -8.11 0.78 12.18
C TYR A 262 -6.95 1.46 11.46
N TYR A 263 -7.27 2.37 10.55
CA TYR A 263 -6.30 3.29 9.95
C TYR A 263 -6.92 4.67 9.82
N MET A 264 -6.18 5.69 10.28
CA MET A 264 -6.41 7.06 9.81
C MET A 264 -5.81 7.16 8.42
N ARG A 265 -6.63 7.45 7.42
CA ARG A 265 -6.17 7.60 6.05
C ARG A 265 -6.33 9.03 5.58
N GLY A 266 -5.20 9.70 5.39
CA GLY A 266 -5.13 11.04 4.85
C GLY A 266 -4.64 11.07 3.40
N THR A 267 -4.79 12.22 2.77
CA THR A 267 -4.29 12.52 1.43
C THR A 267 -3.46 13.79 1.49
N PHE A 268 -2.24 13.76 0.98
CA PHE A 268 -1.45 14.97 0.79
C PHE A 268 -1.39 15.37 -0.69
N THR A 269 -1.23 16.66 -0.93
CA THR A 269 -1.35 17.29 -2.24
C THR A 269 -0.24 18.30 -2.44
N HIS A 270 -0.17 18.91 -3.61
CA HIS A 270 0.70 20.07 -3.85
C HIS A 270 0.53 21.20 -2.80
N ALA A 271 -0.67 21.33 -2.21
CA ALA A 271 -0.94 22.37 -1.22
C ALA A 271 -0.45 22.04 0.20
N ASN A 272 -0.07 20.79 0.46
CA ASN A 272 0.49 20.32 1.74
C ASN A 272 1.55 19.21 1.52
N PRO A 273 2.62 19.50 0.77
CA PRO A 273 3.72 18.55 0.59
C PRO A 273 4.47 18.28 1.91
N ASP A 274 4.28 19.14 2.92
CA ASP A 274 4.75 19.05 4.31
C ASP A 274 3.88 18.11 5.17
N PHE A 275 3.49 16.98 4.63
CA PHE A 275 2.50 16.05 5.22
C PHE A 275 2.88 15.49 6.60
N LEU A 276 4.14 15.58 7.01
CA LEU A 276 4.58 15.18 8.36
C LEU A 276 3.89 16.03 9.44
N GLU A 277 3.61 17.31 9.17
CA GLU A 277 2.87 18.16 10.10
C GLU A 277 1.41 17.67 10.27
N ASP A 278 0.84 17.09 9.23
CA ASP A 278 -0.48 16.46 9.29
C ASP A 278 -0.45 15.18 10.14
N ILE A 279 0.61 14.37 9.98
CA ILE A 279 0.84 13.17 10.80
C ILE A 279 1.00 13.55 12.28
N LYS A 280 1.79 14.59 12.60
CA LYS A 280 1.96 15.06 13.98
C LYS A 280 0.63 15.43 14.62
N VAL A 281 -0.24 16.13 13.90
CA VAL A 281 -1.59 16.46 14.40
C VAL A 281 -2.40 15.19 14.65
N MET A 282 -2.36 14.19 13.79
CA MET A 282 -3.06 12.92 14.02
C MET A 282 -2.53 12.20 15.27
N LEU A 283 -1.22 12.23 15.50
CA LEU A 283 -0.59 11.66 16.70
C LEU A 283 -1.01 12.41 17.98
N ASP A 284 -1.08 13.74 17.93
CA ASP A 284 -1.52 14.59 19.04
C ASP A 284 -3.00 14.39 19.38
N LEU A 285 -3.82 14.02 18.38
CA LEU A 285 -5.21 13.62 18.57
C LEU A 285 -5.37 12.21 19.15
N GLY A 286 -4.26 11.47 19.36
CA GLY A 286 -4.24 10.13 19.97
C GLY A 286 -4.37 8.98 18.98
N PHE A 287 -4.23 9.21 17.68
CA PHE A 287 -4.23 8.15 16.68
C PHE A 287 -2.83 7.58 16.47
N SER A 288 -2.70 6.26 16.40
CA SER A 288 -1.40 5.57 16.27
C SER A 288 -1.29 4.66 15.03
N GLU A 289 -2.38 4.45 14.29
CA GLU A 289 -2.37 3.67 13.05
C GLU A 289 -2.64 4.61 11.88
N LEU A 290 -1.58 4.96 11.13
CA LEU A 290 -1.62 6.08 10.19
C LEU A 290 -1.25 5.65 8.77
N SER A 291 -1.89 6.27 7.79
CA SER A 291 -1.59 6.19 6.36
C SER A 291 -1.81 7.55 5.71
N MET A 292 -0.80 8.05 4.98
CA MET A 292 -0.90 9.29 4.19
C MET A 292 -0.51 8.97 2.76
N GLU A 293 -1.45 9.18 1.83
CA GLU A 293 -1.27 8.84 0.43
C GLU A 293 -1.10 10.10 -0.42
N PRO A 294 -0.24 10.10 -1.43
CA PRO A 294 -0.26 11.19 -2.42
C PRO A 294 -1.60 11.21 -3.16
N VAL A 295 -2.09 12.40 -3.46
CA VAL A 295 -3.30 12.53 -4.27
C VAL A 295 -3.09 11.88 -5.64
N VAL A 296 -4.10 11.11 -6.08
CA VAL A 296 -4.14 10.53 -7.42
C VAL A 296 -5.10 11.38 -8.26
N THR A 297 -4.54 12.19 -9.16
CA THR A 297 -5.30 13.08 -10.04
C THR A 297 -4.54 13.32 -11.35
N GLY A 298 -5.22 13.84 -12.37
CA GLY A 298 -4.62 14.10 -13.67
C GLY A 298 -3.62 15.26 -13.64
N ALA A 299 -2.67 15.23 -14.58
CA ALA A 299 -1.73 16.32 -14.75
C ALA A 299 -2.47 17.64 -15.03
N GLY A 300 -2.11 18.71 -14.31
CA GLY A 300 -2.74 20.02 -14.42
C GLY A 300 -3.88 20.26 -13.40
N ASP A 301 -4.27 19.28 -12.60
CA ASP A 301 -5.11 19.51 -11.45
C ASP A 301 -4.33 20.32 -10.39
N PRO A 302 -4.94 21.36 -9.77
CA PRO A 302 -4.26 22.17 -8.74
C PRO A 302 -3.80 21.39 -7.50
N ALA A 303 -4.38 20.22 -7.25
CA ALA A 303 -3.98 19.34 -6.16
C ALA A 303 -2.81 18.42 -6.54
N ALA A 304 -2.50 18.24 -7.84
CA ALA A 304 -1.49 17.32 -8.31
C ALA A 304 -0.10 17.67 -7.77
N LEU A 305 0.61 16.68 -7.27
CA LEU A 305 2.03 16.81 -6.92
C LEU A 305 2.86 17.04 -8.19
N THR A 306 3.89 17.85 -8.08
CA THR A 306 4.79 18.24 -9.16
C THR A 306 6.22 17.82 -8.86
N GLU A 307 7.12 17.93 -9.86
CA GLU A 307 8.56 17.71 -9.65
C GLU A 307 9.15 18.64 -8.60
N GLN A 308 8.55 19.84 -8.40
CA GLN A 308 9.02 20.82 -7.41
C GLN A 308 8.71 20.38 -5.97
N ASP A 309 7.73 19.51 -5.76
CA ASP A 309 7.35 19.01 -4.45
C ASP A 309 8.25 17.86 -3.98
N LYS A 310 8.93 17.16 -4.92
CA LYS A 310 9.74 15.98 -4.61
C LYS A 310 10.77 16.17 -3.51
N PRO A 311 11.60 17.22 -3.51
CA PRO A 311 12.59 17.42 -2.44
C PRO A 311 11.93 17.50 -1.07
N THR A 312 10.84 18.27 -0.96
CA THR A 312 10.08 18.39 0.29
C THR A 312 9.49 17.04 0.71
N VAL A 313 8.82 16.33 -0.19
CA VAL A 313 8.22 15.03 0.10
C VAL A 313 9.27 14.01 0.57
N PHE A 314 10.44 13.96 -0.05
CA PHE A 314 11.52 13.07 0.38
C PHE A 314 12.02 13.42 1.78
N GLU A 315 12.28 14.69 2.04
CA GLU A 315 12.65 15.17 3.38
C GLU A 315 11.60 14.81 4.43
N GLN A 316 10.30 14.93 4.11
CA GLN A 316 9.22 14.55 5.02
C GLN A 316 9.24 13.04 5.36
N TYR A 317 9.53 12.17 4.40
CA TYR A 317 9.67 10.73 4.68
C TYR A 317 10.89 10.44 5.56
N GLU A 318 12.04 11.11 5.35
CA GLU A 318 13.22 10.95 6.20
C GLU A 318 12.94 11.39 7.63
N GLN A 319 12.38 12.60 7.81
CA GLN A 319 12.00 13.12 9.12
C GLN A 319 10.91 12.26 9.81
N LEU A 320 10.02 11.64 9.03
CA LEU A 320 9.03 10.72 9.57
C LEU A 320 9.70 9.47 10.17
N ALA A 321 10.71 8.92 9.51
CA ALA A 321 11.47 7.78 10.03
C ALA A 321 12.17 8.15 11.36
N GLU A 322 12.78 9.32 11.43
CA GLU A 322 13.39 9.86 12.66
C GLU A 322 12.35 10.04 13.77
N LEU A 323 11.18 10.58 13.44
CA LEU A 323 10.09 10.73 14.40
C LEU A 323 9.61 9.36 14.92
N MET A 324 9.54 8.34 14.06
CA MET A 324 9.14 6.98 14.46
C MET A 324 10.14 6.39 15.46
N LEU A 325 11.44 6.48 15.18
CA LEU A 325 12.50 6.02 16.08
C LEU A 325 12.42 6.75 17.42
N LYS A 326 12.36 8.08 17.41
CA LYS A 326 12.26 8.89 18.63
C LYS A 326 11.05 8.51 19.47
N ARG A 327 9.88 8.33 18.86
CA ARG A 327 8.66 7.95 19.60
C ARG A 327 8.70 6.52 20.12
N ASP A 328 9.39 5.61 19.43
CA ASP A 328 9.63 4.26 19.92
C ASP A 328 10.50 4.28 21.19
N ASP A 329 11.60 5.03 21.18
CA ASP A 329 12.47 5.25 22.34
C ASP A 329 11.72 5.89 23.54
N GLU A 330 10.74 6.75 23.27
CA GLU A 330 9.86 7.37 24.28
C GLU A 330 8.76 6.43 24.79
N GLY A 331 8.66 5.21 24.26
CA GLY A 331 7.59 4.24 24.59
C GLY A 331 6.21 4.63 24.05
N LYS A 332 6.16 5.42 22.99
CA LYS A 332 4.93 5.88 22.30
C LYS A 332 4.96 5.54 20.81
N PRO A 333 5.20 4.27 20.44
CA PRO A 333 5.30 3.89 19.04
C PRO A 333 4.00 4.16 18.28
N PHE A 334 4.11 4.30 16.97
CA PHE A 334 2.97 4.35 16.07
C PHE A 334 3.30 3.60 14.77
N THR A 335 2.27 3.18 14.06
CA THR A 335 2.39 2.51 12.77
C THR A 335 2.19 3.52 11.64
N PHE A 336 3.12 3.52 10.68
CA PHE A 336 2.92 4.19 9.40
C PHE A 336 2.87 3.15 8.29
N TYR A 337 1.76 3.09 7.56
CA TYR A 337 1.45 1.98 6.64
C TYR A 337 2.55 1.72 5.60
N HIS A 338 3.15 2.78 5.02
CA HIS A 338 4.19 2.65 4.01
C HIS A 338 5.50 2.05 4.55
N TYR A 339 5.71 2.11 5.86
CA TYR A 339 6.91 1.56 6.52
C TYR A 339 6.70 0.16 7.09
N MET A 340 5.51 -0.43 6.91
CA MET A 340 5.25 -1.81 7.31
C MET A 340 5.89 -2.81 6.33
N ILE A 341 7.21 -2.94 6.38
CA ILE A 341 8.00 -3.84 5.57
C ILE A 341 8.59 -4.92 6.49
N ASP A 342 8.33 -6.19 6.18
CA ASP A 342 8.99 -7.31 6.87
C ASP A 342 10.41 -7.47 6.31
N LEU A 343 11.39 -6.98 7.05
CA LEU A 343 12.82 -7.12 6.71
C LEU A 343 13.40 -8.44 7.22
N ALA A 344 12.76 -9.13 8.17
CA ALA A 344 13.25 -10.37 8.76
C ALA A 344 12.83 -11.61 7.96
N GLY A 345 11.57 -11.64 7.48
CA GLY A 345 11.02 -12.76 6.71
C GLY A 345 11.25 -12.66 5.21
N GLY A 346 11.76 -11.56 4.73
CA GLY A 346 11.87 -11.25 3.31
C GLY A 346 10.51 -10.98 2.63
N PRO A 347 10.50 -10.60 1.35
CA PRO A 347 9.28 -10.29 0.63
C PRO A 347 8.46 -11.55 0.32
N CYS A 348 7.14 -11.47 0.47
CA CYS A 348 6.23 -12.46 -0.14
C CYS A 348 6.29 -12.30 -1.66
N ILE A 349 7.08 -13.10 -2.35
CA ILE A 349 7.38 -12.98 -3.78
C ILE A 349 6.11 -12.93 -4.63
N TYR A 350 5.13 -13.78 -4.34
CA TYR A 350 3.86 -13.76 -5.07
C TYR A 350 3.20 -12.37 -5.04
N LYS A 351 3.02 -11.82 -3.84
CA LYS A 351 2.41 -10.49 -3.64
C LYS A 351 3.27 -9.37 -4.23
N ARG A 352 4.59 -9.51 -4.15
CA ARG A 352 5.54 -8.51 -4.64
C ARG A 352 5.61 -8.47 -6.16
N ILE A 353 5.45 -9.61 -6.83
CA ILE A 353 5.42 -9.67 -8.29
C ILE A 353 4.08 -9.18 -8.84
N SER A 354 2.96 -9.61 -8.25
CA SER A 354 1.62 -9.40 -8.82
C SER A 354 0.87 -8.17 -8.28
N GLY A 355 1.36 -7.53 -7.23
CA GLY A 355 0.72 -6.38 -6.59
C GLY A 355 -0.61 -6.72 -5.89
N CYS A 356 -1.58 -5.79 -5.92
CA CYS A 356 -2.84 -5.92 -5.17
C CYS A 356 -3.82 -6.95 -5.75
N GLY A 357 -3.59 -7.44 -6.96
CA GLY A 357 -4.48 -8.39 -7.63
C GLY A 357 -5.72 -7.78 -8.27
N SER A 358 -5.73 -6.45 -8.52
CA SER A 358 -6.83 -5.77 -9.22
C SER A 358 -7.15 -6.44 -10.56
N GLY A 359 -8.44 -6.55 -10.87
CA GLY A 359 -8.96 -7.18 -12.09
C GLY A 359 -8.85 -8.71 -12.15
N THR A 360 -8.24 -9.34 -11.14
CA THR A 360 -8.06 -10.80 -11.09
C THR A 360 -8.55 -11.41 -9.78
N GLU A 361 -7.88 -11.10 -8.67
CA GLU A 361 -8.21 -11.60 -7.33
C GLU A 361 -9.05 -10.61 -6.51
N TYR A 362 -9.06 -9.35 -6.92
CA TYR A 362 -9.79 -8.23 -6.31
C TYR A 362 -10.58 -7.50 -7.37
N MET A 363 -11.85 -7.20 -7.09
CA MET A 363 -12.75 -6.48 -7.99
C MET A 363 -13.64 -5.52 -7.21
N ALA A 364 -14.06 -4.42 -7.86
CA ALA A 364 -15.11 -3.56 -7.36
C ALA A 364 -16.46 -3.98 -7.93
N VAL A 365 -17.52 -3.85 -7.13
CA VAL A 365 -18.90 -4.14 -7.50
C VAL A 365 -19.73 -2.89 -7.36
N THR A 366 -20.38 -2.44 -8.43
CA THR A 366 -21.27 -1.27 -8.42
C THR A 366 -22.63 -1.57 -7.76
N PRO A 367 -23.45 -0.55 -7.43
CA PRO A 367 -24.82 -0.77 -6.94
C PRO A 367 -25.72 -1.55 -7.90
N TRP A 368 -25.33 -1.66 -9.16
CA TRP A 368 -26.06 -2.45 -10.20
C TRP A 368 -25.46 -3.83 -10.43
N GLY A 369 -24.38 -4.19 -9.73
CA GLY A 369 -23.72 -5.49 -9.83
C GLY A 369 -22.63 -5.58 -10.90
N ASP A 370 -22.26 -4.48 -11.55
CA ASP A 370 -21.19 -4.48 -12.53
C ASP A 370 -19.83 -4.64 -11.86
N LEU A 371 -18.96 -5.40 -12.52
CA LEU A 371 -17.62 -5.73 -12.05
C LEU A 371 -16.56 -4.86 -12.74
N TYR A 372 -15.68 -4.24 -11.93
CA TYR A 372 -14.53 -3.46 -12.40
C TYR A 372 -13.23 -3.96 -11.74
N PRO A 373 -12.05 -3.71 -12.34
CA PRO A 373 -10.77 -4.16 -11.77
C PRO A 373 -10.50 -3.64 -10.35
N CYS A 374 -10.87 -2.40 -10.05
CA CYS A 374 -10.90 -1.82 -8.71
C CYS A 374 -11.78 -0.55 -8.69
N HIS A 375 -11.96 0.04 -7.52
CA HIS A 375 -12.78 1.24 -7.33
C HIS A 375 -12.34 2.46 -8.18
N GLN A 376 -11.07 2.54 -8.56
CA GLN A 376 -10.53 3.63 -9.37
C GLN A 376 -10.94 3.58 -10.86
N PHE A 377 -11.39 2.42 -11.35
CA PHE A 377 -11.81 2.22 -12.74
C PHE A 377 -13.33 2.22 -12.90
N VAL A 378 -14.07 2.32 -11.80
CA VAL A 378 -15.54 2.33 -11.86
C VAL A 378 -16.02 3.59 -12.58
N GLY A 379 -16.90 3.39 -13.57
CA GLY A 379 -17.44 4.45 -14.41
C GLY A 379 -16.69 4.66 -15.74
N ASP A 380 -15.60 3.94 -15.99
CA ASP A 380 -14.97 3.85 -17.31
C ASP A 380 -15.33 2.52 -17.97
N ASP A 381 -16.23 2.57 -18.95
CA ASP A 381 -16.76 1.38 -19.64
C ASP A 381 -15.68 0.52 -20.30
N LYS A 382 -14.50 1.08 -20.59
CA LYS A 382 -13.36 0.31 -21.12
C LYS A 382 -12.91 -0.78 -20.16
N PHE A 383 -13.08 -0.57 -18.85
CA PHE A 383 -12.65 -1.48 -17.81
C PHE A 383 -13.79 -2.32 -17.24
N LEU A 384 -14.99 -2.28 -17.83
CA LEU A 384 -16.08 -3.15 -17.41
C LEU A 384 -15.68 -4.62 -17.65
N LEU A 385 -15.57 -5.39 -16.56
CA LEU A 385 -15.19 -6.81 -16.58
C LEU A 385 -16.39 -7.73 -16.86
N GLY A 386 -17.58 -7.31 -16.51
CA GLY A 386 -18.81 -8.11 -16.56
C GLY A 386 -19.75 -7.75 -15.40
N ASN A 387 -20.52 -8.72 -14.91
CA ASN A 387 -21.52 -8.48 -13.88
C ASN A 387 -21.61 -9.70 -12.93
N ILE A 388 -22.03 -9.48 -11.68
CA ILE A 388 -22.11 -10.55 -10.67
C ILE A 388 -23.06 -11.70 -11.04
N TRP A 389 -24.02 -11.50 -11.94
CA TRP A 389 -24.93 -12.57 -12.41
C TRP A 389 -24.36 -13.37 -13.57
N THR A 390 -23.60 -12.75 -14.45
CA THR A 390 -23.02 -13.38 -15.65
C THR A 390 -21.54 -13.74 -15.50
N GLY A 391 -20.91 -13.26 -14.44
CA GLY A 391 -19.48 -13.42 -14.20
C GLY A 391 -18.63 -12.45 -15.01
N VAL A 392 -17.33 -12.71 -15.05
CA VAL A 392 -16.36 -11.95 -15.86
C VAL A 392 -16.49 -12.39 -17.32
N THR A 393 -17.01 -11.51 -18.16
CA THR A 393 -17.22 -11.73 -19.60
C THR A 393 -16.17 -11.05 -20.46
N ASN A 394 -15.61 -9.92 -20.01
CA ASN A 394 -14.52 -9.22 -20.69
C ASN A 394 -13.16 -9.78 -20.26
N THR A 395 -12.82 -10.93 -20.85
CA THR A 395 -11.56 -11.61 -20.56
C THR A 395 -10.35 -10.84 -21.06
N ALA A 396 -10.48 -10.00 -22.08
CA ALA A 396 -9.37 -9.18 -22.59
C ALA A 396 -8.85 -8.20 -21.53
N VAL A 397 -9.74 -7.48 -20.86
CA VAL A 397 -9.37 -6.58 -19.76
C VAL A 397 -8.81 -7.38 -18.57
N ARG A 398 -9.47 -8.48 -18.17
CA ARG A 398 -8.94 -9.35 -17.11
C ARG A 398 -7.51 -9.82 -17.42
N ASP A 399 -7.25 -10.27 -18.63
CA ASP A 399 -5.96 -10.81 -19.05
C ASP A 399 -4.88 -9.70 -19.14
N GLU A 400 -5.26 -8.47 -19.48
CA GLU A 400 -4.39 -7.31 -19.41
C GLU A 400 -3.92 -7.05 -17.95
N PHE A 401 -4.85 -7.07 -16.99
CA PHE A 401 -4.51 -6.94 -15.57
C PHE A 401 -3.74 -8.16 -15.05
N ALA A 402 -4.07 -9.37 -15.51
CA ALA A 402 -3.33 -10.58 -15.19
C ALA A 402 -1.88 -10.52 -15.69
N ALA A 403 -1.63 -9.93 -16.83
CA ALA A 403 -0.29 -9.76 -17.36
C ALA A 403 0.49 -8.59 -16.70
N CYS A 404 -0.17 -7.75 -15.90
CA CYS A 404 0.46 -6.62 -15.23
C CYS A 404 1.23 -7.11 -13.98
N ASN A 405 2.57 -7.21 -14.10
CA ASN A 405 3.49 -7.57 -13.01
C ASN A 405 4.79 -6.77 -13.14
N VAL A 406 5.68 -6.87 -12.14
CA VAL A 406 6.92 -6.07 -12.12
C VAL A 406 7.85 -6.34 -13.30
N TYR A 407 7.86 -7.55 -13.84
CA TYR A 407 8.71 -7.91 -14.99
C TYR A 407 8.08 -7.54 -16.33
N ALA A 408 6.78 -7.28 -16.37
CA ALA A 408 6.09 -6.82 -17.58
C ALA A 408 6.27 -5.32 -17.84
N ARG A 409 6.82 -4.58 -16.87
CA ARG A 409 7.12 -3.15 -16.98
C ARG A 409 8.61 -2.96 -17.20
N LYS A 410 8.98 -2.34 -18.33
CA LYS A 410 10.37 -2.21 -18.76
C LYS A 410 11.24 -1.54 -17.68
N GLU A 411 10.77 -0.45 -17.12
CA GLU A 411 11.49 0.35 -16.13
C GLU A 411 11.58 -0.35 -14.76
N CYS A 412 10.61 -1.24 -14.44
CA CYS A 412 10.64 -1.99 -13.20
C CYS A 412 11.60 -3.19 -13.23
N ARG A 413 11.90 -3.74 -14.41
CA ARG A 413 12.75 -4.91 -14.56
C ARG A 413 14.13 -4.71 -13.92
N ASP A 414 14.71 -3.52 -14.11
CA ASP A 414 16.03 -3.16 -13.59
C ASP A 414 15.97 -2.27 -12.33
N CYS A 415 14.78 -2.06 -11.79
CA CYS A 415 14.57 -1.25 -10.60
C CYS A 415 14.92 -2.03 -9.32
N TRP A 416 15.72 -1.43 -8.46
CA TRP A 416 16.06 -2.02 -7.16
C TRP A 416 14.84 -2.19 -6.23
N ALA A 417 13.85 -1.31 -6.35
CA ALA A 417 12.64 -1.34 -5.51
C ALA A 417 11.58 -2.32 -6.02
N ARG A 418 11.79 -3.02 -7.14
CA ARG A 418 10.73 -3.79 -7.83
C ARG A 418 9.99 -4.78 -6.94
N LEU A 419 10.69 -5.49 -6.05
CA LEU A 419 10.10 -6.47 -5.15
C LEU A 419 9.55 -5.86 -3.84
N TYR A 420 9.71 -4.54 -3.64
CA TYR A 420 9.09 -3.78 -2.56
C TYR A 420 7.90 -2.96 -3.06
N CYS A 421 8.08 -2.25 -4.16
CA CYS A 421 7.05 -1.41 -4.81
C CYS A 421 5.97 -2.25 -5.52
N SER A 422 6.28 -3.49 -5.96
CA SER A 422 5.37 -4.35 -6.74
C SER A 422 4.94 -3.75 -8.08
N GLY A 423 5.71 -2.81 -8.63
CA GLY A 423 5.42 -2.10 -9.88
C GLY A 423 4.39 -0.97 -9.73
N GLY A 424 4.03 -0.57 -8.51
CA GLY A 424 3.10 0.50 -8.24
C GLY A 424 1.62 0.15 -8.50
N CYS A 425 0.78 1.16 -8.54
CA CYS A 425 -0.67 1.04 -8.73
C CYS A 425 -1.03 1.09 -10.22
N ALA A 426 -1.80 0.10 -10.71
CA ALA A 426 -2.26 0.07 -12.10
C ALA A 426 -3.17 1.25 -12.46
N ALA A 427 -3.99 1.74 -11.52
CA ALA A 427 -4.84 2.90 -11.75
C ALA A 427 -4.02 4.18 -11.85
N ASN A 428 -3.04 4.38 -10.94
CA ASN A 428 -2.15 5.53 -11.03
C ASN A 428 -1.35 5.53 -12.34
N ALA A 429 -0.81 4.37 -12.74
CA ALA A 429 -0.13 4.21 -14.02
C ALA A 429 -1.04 4.60 -15.21
N TYR A 430 -2.30 4.15 -15.19
CA TYR A 430 -3.26 4.48 -16.25
C TYR A 430 -3.58 5.98 -16.31
N HIS A 431 -3.85 6.61 -15.17
CA HIS A 431 -4.15 8.05 -15.12
C HIS A 431 -2.96 8.92 -15.51
N SER A 432 -1.73 8.46 -15.25
CA SER A 432 -0.51 9.19 -15.60
C SER A 432 -0.07 8.99 -17.05
N THR A 433 -0.23 7.76 -17.59
CA THR A 433 0.39 7.37 -18.86
C THR A 433 -0.58 6.86 -19.93
N GLY A 434 -1.85 6.66 -19.58
CA GLY A 434 -2.86 6.01 -20.45
C GLY A 434 -2.73 4.49 -20.54
N SER A 435 -1.85 3.86 -19.75
CA SER A 435 -1.63 2.40 -19.72
C SER A 435 -1.56 1.86 -18.32
N VAL A 436 -2.23 0.75 -18.03
CA VAL A 436 -2.13 0.04 -16.74
C VAL A 436 -0.73 -0.54 -16.49
N ARG A 437 0.10 -0.62 -17.53
CA ARG A 437 1.50 -1.06 -17.47
C ARG A 437 2.51 0.10 -17.47
N GLY A 438 2.02 1.35 -17.47
CA GLY A 438 2.88 2.54 -17.33
C GLY A 438 3.49 2.67 -15.94
N ILE A 439 4.34 3.67 -15.76
CA ILE A 439 4.96 4.06 -14.49
C ILE A 439 4.69 5.52 -14.20
#